data_2f4e1d2f67c98546044307e24bf6301c
#
_entry.id   2f4e1d2f67c98546044307e24bf6301c
#
_cell.length_a   1.000
_cell.length_b   1.000
_cell.length_c   1.000
_cell.angle_alpha   90.00
_cell.angle_beta   90.00
_cell.angle_gamma   90.00
#
_symmetry.space_group_name_H-M   'P 1'
#
loop_
_entity.id
_entity.type
_entity.pdbx_description
1 polymer ?
#
loop_
_entity_poly.entity_id
_entity_poly.type
_entity_poly.pdbx_seq_one_letter_code
_entity_poly.pdbx_strand_id
1 'polypeptide(L)'
;PIPRMGGLAIFFGFILSALIFVPLSTPVRGMLLGGVIIVILGIFDDIYALPALPKFFVQIAAALVAVLMGNQIDILSNPNIFSSEPYWVLGIWSIPISVLWIVGITNAVNLIDGLDGLACGVSTISSMTMLVIALTVAEPEVALLMAALSGGCIGFLPYNLNPAKIFM
;
A
#
# COMPACT_ATOMS: atom_id res chain seq x y z
N PRO A 1 -27.30 -7.49 -5.52
CA PRO A 1 -26.22 -6.91 -4.72
C PRO A 1 -24.88 -7.43 -5.23
N ILE A 2 -23.97 -6.52 -5.61
CA ILE A 2 -22.63 -6.91 -6.06
C ILE A 2 -21.79 -7.16 -4.81
N PRO A 3 -21.05 -8.28 -4.70
CA PRO A 3 -20.17 -8.55 -3.56
C PRO A 3 -19.10 -7.46 -3.43
N ARG A 4 -18.85 -7.05 -2.17
CA ARG A 4 -17.82 -6.03 -1.82
C ARG A 4 -16.67 -6.73 -1.21
N MET A 5 -15.84 -7.23 -1.19
CA MET A 5 -14.71 -7.92 -0.52
C MET A 5 -13.65 -8.38 -1.51
N GLY A 6 -13.61 -7.74 -2.69
CA GLY A 6 -12.60 -8.07 -3.70
C GLY A 6 -11.19 -7.78 -3.25
N GLY A 7 -11.00 -6.75 -2.45
CA GLY A 7 -9.71 -6.40 -1.84
C GLY A 7 -9.11 -7.53 -1.00
N LEU A 8 -9.94 -8.38 -0.38
CA LEU A 8 -9.45 -9.56 0.34
C LEU A 8 -8.75 -10.56 -0.58
N ALA A 9 -9.27 -10.78 -1.79
CA ALA A 9 -8.66 -11.71 -2.73
C ALA A 9 -7.28 -11.21 -3.17
N ILE A 10 -7.14 -9.91 -3.44
CA ILE A 10 -5.85 -9.28 -3.75
C ILE A 10 -4.90 -9.45 -2.56
N PHE A 11 -5.37 -9.14 -1.35
CA PHE A 11 -4.55 -9.22 -0.15
C PHE A 11 -4.09 -10.65 0.16
N PHE A 12 -4.97 -11.65 0.05
CA PHE A 12 -4.58 -13.05 0.23
C PHE A 12 -3.55 -13.50 -0.81
N GLY A 13 -3.74 -13.16 -2.08
CA GLY A 13 -2.77 -13.45 -3.13
C GLY A 13 -1.42 -12.80 -2.84
N PHE A 14 -1.44 -11.52 -2.43
CA PHE A 14 -0.25 -10.76 -2.07
C PHE A 14 0.48 -11.36 -0.86
N ILE A 15 -0.24 -11.60 0.26
CA ILE A 15 0.41 -12.07 1.50
C ILE A 15 0.97 -13.49 1.35
N LEU A 16 0.26 -14.38 0.66
CA LEU A 16 0.76 -15.74 0.38
C LEU A 16 2.03 -15.70 -0.47
N SER A 17 2.03 -14.89 -1.53
CA SER A 17 3.20 -14.72 -2.38
C SER A 17 4.37 -14.11 -1.62
N ALA A 18 4.11 -13.08 -0.80
CA ALA A 18 5.14 -12.45 0.02
C ALA A 18 5.75 -13.44 1.04
N LEU A 19 4.93 -14.24 1.72
CA LEU A 19 5.40 -15.22 2.70
C LEU A 19 6.23 -16.36 2.08
N ILE A 20 5.97 -16.70 0.81
CA ILE A 20 6.68 -17.78 0.10
C ILE A 20 7.99 -17.29 -0.53
N PHE A 21 7.98 -16.12 -1.12
CA PHE A 21 9.06 -15.67 -2.01
C PHE A 21 9.91 -14.53 -1.46
N VAL A 22 9.42 -13.77 -0.45
CA VAL A 22 10.14 -12.60 0.07
C VAL A 22 10.84 -12.93 1.39
N PRO A 23 12.12 -12.60 1.57
CA PRO A 23 12.77 -12.68 2.87
C PRO A 23 12.02 -11.84 3.91
N LEU A 24 11.67 -12.43 5.05
CA LEU A 24 10.93 -11.74 6.10
C LEU A 24 11.85 -10.83 6.94
N SER A 25 12.45 -9.82 6.31
CA SER A 25 13.19 -8.75 6.98
C SER A 25 12.27 -7.95 7.94
N THR A 26 12.85 -7.18 8.86
CA THR A 26 12.05 -6.39 9.81
C THR A 26 11.11 -5.41 9.11
N PRO A 27 11.54 -4.65 8.07
CA PRO A 27 10.64 -3.79 7.31
C PRO A 27 9.49 -4.55 6.63
N VAL A 28 9.79 -5.71 6.01
CA VAL A 28 8.75 -6.55 5.36
C VAL A 28 7.71 -7.01 6.38
N ARG A 29 8.14 -7.48 7.56
CA ARG A 29 7.20 -7.85 8.64
C ARG A 29 6.34 -6.67 9.07
N GLY A 30 6.94 -5.48 9.23
CA GLY A 30 6.23 -4.26 9.59
C GLY A 30 5.15 -3.88 8.58
N MET A 31 5.49 -3.96 7.30
CA MET A 31 4.56 -3.70 6.21
C MET A 31 3.41 -4.73 6.18
N LEU A 32 3.72 -6.01 6.31
CA LEU A 32 2.69 -7.07 6.32
C LEU A 32 1.77 -6.94 7.54
N LEU A 33 2.31 -6.67 8.74
CA LEU A 33 1.51 -6.44 9.95
C LEU A 33 0.62 -5.21 9.82
N GLY A 34 1.16 -4.09 9.35
CA GLY A 34 0.37 -2.90 9.06
C GLY A 34 -0.75 -3.17 8.04
N GLY A 35 -0.43 -3.93 6.98
CA GLY A 35 -1.41 -4.36 5.97
C GLY A 35 -2.53 -5.22 6.57
N VAL A 36 -2.21 -6.18 7.43
CA VAL A 36 -3.21 -7.00 8.14
C VAL A 36 -4.14 -6.13 8.98
N ILE A 37 -3.61 -5.15 9.71
CA ILE A 37 -4.43 -4.22 10.52
C ILE A 37 -5.39 -3.44 9.63
N ILE A 38 -4.92 -2.92 8.50
CA ILE A 38 -5.75 -2.16 7.53
C ILE A 38 -6.84 -3.06 6.92
N VAL A 39 -6.51 -4.30 6.56
CA VAL A 39 -7.49 -5.23 5.97
C VAL A 39 -8.56 -5.61 6.99
N ILE A 40 -8.18 -5.88 8.24
CA ILE A 40 -9.13 -6.11 9.33
C ILE A 40 -10.04 -4.90 9.51
N LEU A 41 -9.48 -3.69 9.51
CA LEU A 41 -10.27 -2.45 9.55
C LEU A 41 -11.25 -2.36 8.39
N GLY A 42 -10.81 -2.68 7.15
CA GLY A 42 -11.65 -2.69 5.96
C GLY A 42 -12.84 -3.64 6.09
N ILE A 43 -12.61 -4.87 6.58
CA ILE A 43 -13.68 -5.84 6.83
C ILE A 43 -14.70 -5.29 7.83
N PHE A 44 -14.25 -4.70 8.94
CA PHE A 44 -15.15 -4.09 9.92
C PHE A 44 -15.91 -2.89 9.34
N ASP A 45 -15.26 -2.09 8.50
CA ASP A 45 -15.89 -0.96 7.84
C ASP A 45 -17.00 -1.39 6.86
N ASP A 46 -16.77 -2.42 6.09
CA ASP A 46 -17.77 -2.99 5.17
C ASP A 46 -18.98 -3.56 5.88
N ILE A 47 -18.80 -4.12 7.09
CA ILE A 47 -19.88 -4.70 7.89
C ILE A 47 -20.66 -3.65 8.67
N TYR A 48 -19.95 -2.70 9.30
CA TYR A 48 -20.52 -1.80 10.31
C TYR A 48 -20.58 -0.33 9.86
N ALA A 49 -20.07 0.03 8.69
CA ALA A 49 -19.97 1.41 8.20
C ALA A 49 -19.39 2.36 9.27
N LEU A 50 -18.15 2.13 9.65
CA LEU A 50 -17.50 2.81 10.77
C LEU A 50 -17.40 4.34 10.57
N PRO A 51 -17.52 5.14 11.64
CA PRO A 51 -17.24 6.57 11.57
C PRO A 51 -15.80 6.87 11.13
N ALA A 52 -15.58 8.03 10.50
CA ALA A 52 -14.27 8.40 9.96
C ALA A 52 -13.15 8.48 11.01
N LEU A 53 -13.46 9.01 12.21
CA LEU A 53 -12.45 9.20 13.25
C LEU A 53 -11.83 7.89 13.76
N PRO A 54 -12.59 6.85 14.18
CA PRO A 54 -12.01 5.56 14.53
C PRO A 54 -11.16 4.94 13.41
N LYS A 55 -11.63 5.01 12.16
CA LYS A 55 -10.85 4.54 11.01
C LYS A 55 -9.49 5.23 10.92
N PHE A 56 -9.47 6.55 11.06
CA PHE A 56 -8.26 7.34 10.99
C PHE A 56 -7.24 6.96 12.08
N PHE A 57 -7.69 6.74 13.32
CA PHE A 57 -6.80 6.31 14.41
C PHE A 57 -6.21 4.91 14.17
N VAL A 58 -7.00 3.97 13.66
CA VAL A 58 -6.50 2.62 13.33
C VAL A 58 -5.50 2.68 12.18
N GLN A 59 -5.74 3.53 11.18
CA GLN A 59 -4.79 3.76 10.08
C GLN A 59 -3.46 4.33 10.59
N ILE A 60 -3.50 5.29 11.52
CA ILE A 60 -2.29 5.83 12.16
C ILE A 60 -1.55 4.72 12.92
N ALA A 61 -2.26 3.89 13.69
CA ALA A 61 -1.65 2.79 14.42
C ALA A 61 -0.98 1.77 13.48
N ALA A 62 -1.64 1.40 12.39
CA ALA A 62 -1.09 0.51 11.36
C ALA A 62 0.16 1.11 10.68
N ALA A 63 0.11 2.40 10.34
CA ALA A 63 1.24 3.13 9.77
C ALA A 63 2.41 3.21 10.74
N LEU A 64 2.15 3.46 12.03
CA LEU A 64 3.19 3.47 13.08
C LEU A 64 3.88 2.10 13.22
N VAL A 65 3.13 1.00 13.17
CA VAL A 65 3.71 -0.36 13.19
C VAL A 65 4.69 -0.52 12.01
N ALA A 66 4.27 -0.16 10.80
CA ALA A 66 5.14 -0.26 9.63
C ALA A 66 6.38 0.64 9.75
N VAL A 67 6.20 1.90 10.14
CA VAL A 67 7.28 2.90 10.24
C VAL A 67 8.29 2.54 11.33
N LEU A 68 7.84 2.14 12.53
CA LEU A 68 8.73 1.76 13.63
C LEU A 68 9.50 0.45 13.36
N MET A 69 9.03 -0.36 12.42
CA MET A 69 9.72 -1.56 11.96
C MET A 69 10.66 -1.31 10.77
N GLY A 70 10.87 -0.04 10.38
CA GLY A 70 11.91 0.37 9.43
C GLY A 70 11.40 0.85 8.07
N ASN A 71 10.08 0.98 7.87
CA ASN A 71 9.53 1.56 6.62
C ASN A 71 9.44 3.10 6.76
N GLN A 72 10.58 3.77 6.81
CA GLN A 72 10.69 5.21 7.03
C GLN A 72 11.16 5.93 5.78
N ILE A 73 10.68 7.15 5.60
CA ILE A 73 11.20 8.11 4.62
C ILE A 73 12.25 8.95 5.35
N ASP A 74 13.54 8.64 5.12
CA ASP A 74 14.63 9.34 5.81
C ASP A 74 15.17 10.51 4.99
N ILE A 75 15.00 10.45 3.67
CA ILE A 75 15.61 11.40 2.73
C ILE A 75 14.53 11.83 1.71
N LEU A 76 14.49 13.12 1.45
CA LEU A 76 13.70 13.70 0.35
C LEU A 76 14.64 14.39 -0.65
N SER A 77 14.32 14.27 -1.93
CA SER A 77 15.03 15.04 -2.96
C SER A 77 14.80 16.53 -2.76
N ASN A 78 15.86 17.30 -2.80
CA ASN A 78 15.76 18.76 -2.70
C ASN A 78 15.19 19.32 -4.02
N PRO A 79 14.03 19.99 -4.01
CA PRO A 79 13.46 20.57 -5.22
C PRO A 79 14.25 21.78 -5.75
N ASN A 80 15.14 22.36 -4.94
CA ASN A 80 15.98 23.49 -5.37
C ASN A 80 17.20 22.98 -6.14
N ILE A 81 17.09 22.97 -7.48
CA ILE A 81 18.17 22.56 -8.40
C ILE A 81 19.44 23.42 -8.31
N PHE A 82 19.39 24.58 -7.68
CA PHE A 82 20.55 25.46 -7.49
C PHE A 82 21.23 25.25 -6.13
N SER A 83 20.70 24.32 -5.30
CA SER A 83 21.31 23.99 -4.01
C SER A 83 22.48 23.05 -4.20
N SER A 84 23.54 23.27 -3.43
CA SER A 84 24.67 22.33 -3.32
C SER A 84 24.28 21.01 -2.65
N GLU A 85 23.18 21.01 -1.87
CA GLU A 85 22.68 19.86 -1.16
C GLU A 85 21.56 19.20 -1.96
N PRO A 86 21.79 18.02 -2.57
CA PRO A 86 20.80 17.37 -3.43
C PRO A 86 19.66 16.73 -2.63
N TYR A 87 19.83 16.49 -1.33
CA TYR A 87 18.87 15.81 -0.46
C TYR A 87 18.63 16.53 0.85
N TRP A 88 17.41 16.44 1.35
CA TRP A 88 17.05 16.82 2.71
C TRP A 88 16.97 15.56 3.59
N VAL A 89 17.78 15.52 4.63
CA VAL A 89 17.70 14.46 5.66
C VAL A 89 16.66 14.88 6.69
N LEU A 90 15.63 14.07 6.85
CA LEU A 90 14.46 14.39 7.68
C LEU A 90 14.73 14.23 9.19
N GLY A 91 15.64 13.36 9.60
CA GLY A 91 15.94 13.11 11.00
C GLY A 91 14.69 12.81 11.83
N ILE A 92 14.41 13.61 12.85
CA ILE A 92 13.24 13.42 13.74
C ILE A 92 11.89 13.52 13.00
N TRP A 93 11.85 14.20 11.86
CA TRP A 93 10.64 14.33 11.03
C TRP A 93 10.35 13.11 10.16
N SER A 94 11.28 12.15 10.07
CA SER A 94 11.11 10.91 9.29
C SER A 94 9.84 10.17 9.71
N ILE A 95 9.63 9.93 11.02
CA ILE A 95 8.48 9.20 11.54
C ILE A 95 7.15 9.90 11.21
N PRO A 96 6.91 11.18 11.60
CA PRO A 96 5.63 11.82 11.33
C PRO A 96 5.34 11.99 9.84
N ILE A 97 6.35 12.27 9.02
CA ILE A 97 6.17 12.38 7.57
C ILE A 97 5.83 11.03 6.96
N SER A 98 6.50 9.95 7.37
CA SER A 98 6.20 8.60 6.88
C SER A 98 4.79 8.14 7.25
N VAL A 99 4.36 8.39 8.50
CA VAL A 99 2.99 8.08 8.94
C VAL A 99 1.97 8.87 8.14
N LEU A 100 2.19 10.19 7.99
CA LEU A 100 1.30 11.05 7.20
C LEU A 100 1.21 10.57 5.75
N TRP A 101 2.33 10.18 5.15
CA TRP A 101 2.39 9.65 3.79
C TRP A 101 1.58 8.36 3.65
N ILE A 102 1.83 7.37 4.52
CA ILE A 102 1.13 6.07 4.48
C ILE A 102 -0.38 6.27 4.66
N VAL A 103 -0.81 7.03 5.68
CA VAL A 103 -2.23 7.32 5.94
C VAL A 103 -2.84 8.11 4.78
N GLY A 104 -2.13 9.10 4.24
CA GLY A 104 -2.58 9.89 3.10
C GLY A 104 -2.83 9.05 1.86
N ILE A 105 -1.87 8.19 1.48
CA ILE A 105 -2.02 7.29 0.32
C ILE A 105 -3.11 6.24 0.57
N THR A 106 -3.21 5.68 1.78
CA THR A 106 -4.29 4.74 2.12
C THR A 106 -5.67 5.36 1.89
N ASN A 107 -5.88 6.60 2.35
CA ASN A 107 -7.15 7.30 2.12
C ASN A 107 -7.34 7.71 0.66
N ALA A 108 -6.29 8.13 -0.05
CA ALA A 108 -6.37 8.47 -1.46
C ALA A 108 -6.81 7.27 -2.31
N VAL A 109 -6.23 6.08 -2.07
CA VAL A 109 -6.63 4.85 -2.76
C VAL A 109 -8.08 4.49 -2.45
N ASN A 110 -8.50 4.60 -1.19
CA ASN A 110 -9.90 4.38 -0.80
C ASN A 110 -10.88 5.33 -1.50
N LEU A 111 -10.50 6.61 -1.69
CA LEU A 111 -11.33 7.60 -2.37
C LEU A 111 -11.49 7.33 -3.88
N ILE A 112 -10.47 6.79 -4.54
CA ILE A 112 -10.55 6.47 -5.98
C ILE A 112 -11.26 5.15 -6.25
N ASP A 113 -11.55 4.34 -5.22
CA ASP A 113 -12.32 3.08 -5.33
C ASP A 113 -13.84 3.31 -5.45
N GLY A 114 -14.23 4.38 -6.09
CA GLY A 114 -15.64 4.70 -6.39
C GLY A 114 -16.10 4.37 -7.81
N LEU A 115 -15.22 3.88 -8.67
CA LEU A 115 -15.50 3.56 -10.07
C LEU A 115 -14.93 2.19 -10.43
N ASP A 116 -15.68 1.44 -11.27
CA ASP A 116 -15.30 0.12 -11.75
C ASP A 116 -13.89 0.11 -12.34
N GLY A 117 -13.01 -0.72 -11.79
CA GLY A 117 -11.66 -0.92 -12.26
C GLY A 117 -10.67 0.21 -11.98
N LEU A 118 -11.09 1.35 -11.43
CA LEU A 118 -10.21 2.52 -11.29
C LEU A 118 -9.12 2.27 -10.25
N ALA A 119 -9.47 1.96 -9.01
CA ALA A 119 -8.49 1.74 -7.95
C ALA A 119 -7.58 0.54 -8.26
N CYS A 120 -8.16 -0.57 -8.71
CA CYS A 120 -7.42 -1.76 -9.11
C CYS A 120 -6.48 -1.48 -10.30
N GLY A 121 -6.95 -0.74 -11.32
CA GLY A 121 -6.17 -0.36 -12.49
C GLY A 121 -4.98 0.55 -12.13
N VAL A 122 -5.22 1.61 -11.34
CA VAL A 122 -4.17 2.51 -10.85
C VAL A 122 -3.15 1.74 -10.01
N SER A 123 -3.59 0.88 -9.10
CA SER A 123 -2.72 0.04 -8.27
C SER A 123 -1.89 -0.92 -9.12
N THR A 124 -2.46 -1.50 -10.18
CA THR A 124 -1.75 -2.35 -11.13
C THR A 124 -0.63 -1.59 -11.83
N ILE A 125 -0.94 -0.42 -12.42
CA ILE A 125 0.05 0.40 -13.14
C ILE A 125 1.16 0.84 -12.18
N SER A 126 0.79 1.33 -10.99
CA SER A 126 1.75 1.79 -9.98
C SER A 126 2.68 0.67 -9.52
N SER A 127 2.13 -0.52 -9.19
CA SER A 127 2.95 -1.66 -8.74
C SER A 127 3.85 -2.20 -9.85
N MET A 128 3.39 -2.24 -11.10
CA MET A 128 4.24 -2.61 -12.25
C MET A 128 5.36 -1.60 -12.49
N THR A 129 5.07 -0.31 -12.39
CA THR A 129 6.08 0.75 -12.53
C THR A 129 7.13 0.62 -11.42
N MET A 130 6.70 0.43 -10.17
CA MET A 130 7.61 0.23 -9.04
C MET A 130 8.41 -1.06 -9.15
N LEU A 131 7.83 -2.14 -9.71
CA LEU A 131 8.57 -3.36 -10.03
C LEU A 131 9.73 -3.09 -10.99
N VAL A 132 9.47 -2.37 -12.08
CA VAL A 132 10.52 -2.02 -13.05
C VAL A 132 11.60 -1.16 -12.38
N ILE A 133 11.22 -0.16 -11.60
CA ILE A 133 12.18 0.68 -10.86
C ILE A 133 13.01 -0.18 -9.90
N ALA A 134 12.38 -1.03 -9.08
CA ALA A 134 13.07 -1.87 -8.12
C ALA A 134 14.09 -2.82 -8.78
N LEU A 135 13.75 -3.35 -9.96
CA LEU A 135 14.68 -4.15 -10.76
C LEU A 135 15.87 -3.33 -11.28
N THR A 136 15.65 -2.07 -11.66
CA THR A 136 16.73 -1.20 -12.18
C THR A 136 17.68 -0.72 -11.09
N VAL A 137 17.18 -0.53 -9.85
CA VAL A 137 18.01 -0.09 -8.71
C VAL A 137 18.53 -1.26 -7.86
N ALA A 138 18.30 -2.50 -8.31
CA ALA A 138 18.73 -3.73 -7.65
C ALA A 138 18.19 -3.93 -6.22
N GLU A 139 16.91 -3.61 -6.01
CA GLU A 139 16.18 -3.82 -4.75
C GLU A 139 15.28 -5.08 -4.85
N PRO A 140 15.81 -6.29 -4.65
CA PRO A 140 15.11 -7.53 -4.94
C PRO A 140 13.90 -7.77 -4.02
N GLU A 141 13.95 -7.37 -2.75
CA GLU A 141 12.80 -7.51 -1.83
C GLU A 141 11.61 -6.67 -2.31
N VAL A 142 11.87 -5.42 -2.70
CA VAL A 142 10.84 -4.52 -3.24
C VAL A 142 10.29 -5.06 -4.57
N ALA A 143 11.16 -5.56 -5.45
CA ALA A 143 10.74 -6.14 -6.72
C ALA A 143 9.80 -7.32 -6.53
N LEU A 144 10.11 -8.25 -5.61
CA LEU A 144 9.25 -9.40 -5.31
C LEU A 144 7.90 -8.97 -4.73
N LEU A 145 7.89 -7.99 -3.81
CA LEU A 145 6.66 -7.43 -3.25
C LEU A 145 5.78 -6.77 -4.32
N MET A 146 6.38 -5.99 -5.21
CA MET A 146 5.65 -5.33 -6.30
C MET A 146 5.16 -6.34 -7.34
N ALA A 147 5.91 -7.41 -7.61
CA ALA A 147 5.46 -8.52 -8.47
C ALA A 147 4.24 -9.25 -7.85
N ALA A 148 4.29 -9.53 -6.55
CA ALA A 148 3.18 -10.15 -5.84
C ALA A 148 1.91 -9.28 -5.86
N LEU A 149 2.06 -7.97 -5.61
CA LEU A 149 0.94 -7.02 -5.62
C LEU A 149 0.35 -6.86 -7.02
N SER A 150 1.20 -6.66 -8.03
CA SER A 150 0.75 -6.51 -9.42
C SER A 150 0.04 -7.78 -9.91
N GLY A 151 0.56 -8.97 -9.57
CA GLY A 151 -0.08 -10.24 -9.88
C GLY A 151 -1.47 -10.39 -9.27
N GLY A 152 -1.62 -10.01 -8.00
CA GLY A 152 -2.92 -9.99 -7.31
C GLY A 152 -3.91 -9.03 -7.97
N CYS A 153 -3.48 -7.80 -8.28
CA CYS A 153 -4.29 -6.79 -8.95
C CYS A 153 -4.69 -7.23 -10.39
N ILE A 154 -3.76 -7.74 -11.19
CA ILE A 154 -4.02 -8.23 -12.56
C ILE A 154 -5.02 -9.40 -12.52
N GLY A 155 -4.86 -10.33 -11.56
CA GLY A 155 -5.79 -11.46 -11.39
C GLY A 155 -7.21 -11.03 -11.00
N PHE A 156 -7.35 -9.94 -10.24
CA PHE A 156 -8.65 -9.41 -9.83
C PHE A 156 -9.30 -8.49 -10.88
N LEU A 157 -8.50 -7.77 -11.67
CA LEU A 157 -8.96 -6.74 -12.61
C LEU A 157 -10.09 -7.21 -13.56
N PRO A 158 -10.08 -8.44 -14.15
CA PRO A 158 -11.16 -8.92 -15.02
C PRO A 158 -12.53 -9.00 -14.33
N TYR A 159 -12.57 -9.10 -13.01
CA TYR A 159 -13.81 -9.14 -12.22
C TYR A 159 -14.29 -7.75 -11.79
N ASN A 160 -13.38 -6.78 -11.80
CA ASN A 160 -13.62 -5.42 -11.35
C ASN A 160 -13.81 -4.41 -12.52
N LEU A 161 -13.45 -4.77 -13.77
CA LEU A 161 -13.69 -3.93 -14.94
C LEU A 161 -15.19 -3.79 -15.25
N ASN A 162 -15.57 -2.65 -15.84
CA ASN A 162 -16.94 -2.31 -16.16
C ASN A 162 -17.58 -3.28 -17.19
N PRO A 163 -18.76 -3.86 -16.90
CA PRO A 163 -19.51 -3.76 -15.65
C PRO A 163 -18.90 -4.66 -14.56
N ALA A 164 -18.58 -4.08 -13.40
CA ALA A 164 -17.96 -4.83 -12.32
C ALA A 164 -18.86 -5.95 -11.78
N LYS A 165 -18.26 -7.13 -11.62
CA LYS A 165 -18.92 -8.29 -10.99
C LYS A 165 -18.64 -8.35 -9.50
N ILE A 166 -17.49 -7.80 -9.07
CA ILE A 166 -17.02 -7.74 -7.68
C ILE A 166 -16.37 -6.37 -7.47
N PHE A 167 -16.77 -5.65 -6.43
CA PHE A 167 -16.10 -4.43 -5.99
C PHE A 167 -14.90 -4.73 -5.10
N MET A 168 -13.91 -3.81 -5.10
CA MET A 168 -12.70 -3.92 -4.30
C MET A 168 -12.96 -3.67 -2.81
#